data_a7d43034d2aafd6b4d118ad2b7ba7e13
#
_entry.id   a7d43034d2aafd6b4d118ad2b7ba7e13
#
_cell.length_a   1.000
_cell.length_b   1.000
_cell.length_c   1.000
_cell.angle_alpha   90.00
_cell.angle_beta   90.00
_cell.angle_gamma   90.00
#
_symmetry.space_group_name_H-M   'P 1'
#
loop_
_entity.id
_entity.type
_entity.pdbx_description
1 polymer ?
#
loop_
_entity_poly.entity_id
_entity_poly.type
_entity_poly.pdbx_seq_one_letter_code
_entity_poly.pdbx_strand_id
1 'polypeptide(L)'
;MYTQFQEELLRDIKNKLNKSLPAGIEQAYRSTPRHLFVKQFYQLRQNEWEHTVIDEQNLAAKMPILYQDMPLMLVVDAESNFLGAKSSISQPSLVLSMLNRLDIQAGDSILEIGAGSGWNAAMMGKLAGESGKVHSVEIIPELVSPAREAIAGLDIGNVTIVESDGGDGYASGAPYDRIMFTVGSYDIPAAFYEQLKDGGTLLMVLKNVGYGDTLYLFKKVGDHFEAIQGSPCAFVGLQGKYELPELNPADIDQLPFWADIRGAVVKRKAFWCGGKSQSNGHFIGKTMGLMSFLGIVEPWFRAFETGHQEEKRRREIFFGVVDMEAKSVVTLSQEDKLTAYGSQAALDRLLADLRLWQELGMPDAACFKLMVYSEDVALQAGDRQWIIRRKDSQFLWTLEGED
;
A
#
# COMPACT_ATOMS: atom_id res chain seq x y z
N MET A 1 12.68 8.08 -31.05
CA MET A 1 11.23 7.74 -30.96
C MET A 1 10.74 7.74 -29.51
N TYR A 2 11.30 6.92 -28.60
CA TYR A 2 10.83 6.84 -27.20
C TYR A 2 11.02 8.14 -26.41
N THR A 3 12.03 8.94 -26.71
CA THR A 3 12.34 10.21 -26.01
C THR A 3 11.14 11.17 -26.01
N GLN A 4 10.39 11.23 -27.10
CA GLN A 4 9.18 12.06 -27.17
C GLN A 4 8.14 11.61 -26.16
N PHE A 5 7.80 10.31 -26.11
CA PHE A 5 6.84 9.75 -25.16
C PHE A 5 7.30 9.96 -23.71
N GLN A 6 8.60 9.80 -23.46
CA GLN A 6 9.20 10.00 -22.14
C GLN A 6 9.06 11.46 -21.67
N GLU A 7 9.35 12.44 -22.52
CA GLU A 7 9.24 13.87 -22.19
C GLU A 7 7.77 14.32 -22.07
N GLU A 8 6.87 13.79 -22.90
CA GLU A 8 5.44 14.04 -22.79
C GLU A 8 4.91 13.55 -21.45
N LEU A 9 5.22 12.30 -21.07
CA LEU A 9 4.82 11.74 -19.78
C LEU A 9 5.40 12.53 -18.60
N LEU A 10 6.69 12.93 -18.66
CA LEU A 10 7.29 13.72 -17.59
C LEU A 10 6.59 15.08 -17.42
N ARG A 11 6.25 15.74 -18.52
CA ARG A 11 5.50 17.00 -18.50
C ARG A 11 4.11 16.81 -17.86
N ASP A 12 3.41 15.75 -18.25
CA ASP A 12 2.07 15.45 -17.71
C ASP A 12 2.11 15.13 -16.22
N ILE A 13 3.14 14.39 -15.77
CA ILE A 13 3.39 14.12 -14.35
C ILE A 13 3.64 15.42 -13.57
N LYS A 14 4.48 16.32 -14.07
CA LYS A 14 4.76 17.61 -13.42
C LYS A 14 3.50 18.46 -13.30
N ASN A 15 2.67 18.49 -14.33
CA ASN A 15 1.37 19.17 -14.30
C ASN A 15 0.43 18.56 -13.27
N LYS A 16 0.32 17.22 -13.23
CA LYS A 16 -0.52 16.48 -12.28
C LYS A 16 -0.10 16.69 -10.82
N LEU A 17 1.21 16.67 -10.56
CA LEU A 17 1.74 16.87 -9.21
C LEU A 17 1.67 18.34 -8.77
N ASN A 18 1.43 19.27 -9.69
CA ASN A 18 1.47 20.71 -9.48
C ASN A 18 2.74 21.18 -8.74
N LYS A 19 3.85 20.50 -9.00
CA LYS A 19 5.17 20.75 -8.38
C LYS A 19 6.28 20.47 -9.40
N SER A 20 7.36 21.21 -9.30
CA SER A 20 8.61 20.86 -9.96
C SER A 20 9.23 19.65 -9.27
N LEU A 21 9.76 18.72 -10.07
CA LEU A 21 10.59 17.64 -9.54
C LEU A 21 12.05 18.13 -9.43
N PRO A 22 12.82 17.67 -8.44
CA PRO A 22 14.26 17.90 -8.37
C PRO A 22 14.96 17.45 -9.65
N ALA A 23 15.95 18.25 -10.11
CA ALA A 23 16.68 17.97 -11.36
C ALA A 23 17.30 16.55 -11.38
N GLY A 24 17.80 16.06 -10.25
CA GLY A 24 18.34 14.70 -10.12
C GLY A 24 17.31 13.62 -10.43
N ILE A 25 16.06 13.79 -9.97
CA ILE A 25 14.97 12.84 -10.24
C ILE A 25 14.58 12.87 -11.72
N GLU A 26 14.47 14.06 -12.32
CA GLU A 26 14.21 14.17 -13.77
C GLU A 26 15.31 13.52 -14.60
N GLN A 27 16.59 13.71 -14.19
CA GLN A 27 17.72 13.09 -14.87
C GLN A 27 17.73 11.57 -14.70
N ALA A 28 17.47 11.05 -13.50
CA ALA A 28 17.36 9.61 -13.25
C ALA A 28 16.25 8.99 -14.11
N TYR A 29 15.07 9.62 -14.16
CA TYR A 29 13.96 9.19 -15.02
C TYR A 29 14.36 9.16 -16.51
N ARG A 30 15.01 10.22 -17.03
CA ARG A 30 15.44 10.27 -18.43
C ARG A 30 16.48 9.21 -18.78
N SER A 31 17.38 8.89 -17.84
CA SER A 31 18.46 7.91 -18.04
C SER A 31 18.03 6.46 -17.83
N THR A 32 16.77 6.22 -17.41
CA THR A 32 16.20 4.88 -17.21
C THR A 32 14.90 4.70 -18.02
N PRO A 33 14.96 4.59 -19.35
CA PRO A 33 13.76 4.52 -20.19
C PRO A 33 12.86 3.34 -19.82
N ARG A 34 11.61 3.62 -19.44
CA ARG A 34 10.68 2.65 -18.86
C ARG A 34 10.46 1.39 -19.72
N HIS A 35 10.44 1.55 -21.04
CA HIS A 35 10.21 0.44 -21.97
C HIS A 35 11.32 -0.62 -21.94
N LEU A 36 12.52 -0.31 -21.46
CA LEU A 36 13.62 -1.29 -21.32
C LEU A 36 13.39 -2.27 -20.17
N PHE A 37 12.49 -1.92 -19.25
CA PHE A 37 12.14 -2.69 -18.06
C PHE A 37 10.82 -3.48 -18.20
N VAL A 38 10.21 -3.47 -19.38
CA VAL A 38 8.95 -4.18 -19.64
C VAL A 38 9.13 -5.13 -20.80
N LYS A 39 9.31 -6.41 -20.49
CA LYS A 39 9.38 -7.49 -21.51
C LYS A 39 8.00 -8.05 -21.83
N GLN A 40 7.11 -7.99 -20.88
CA GLN A 40 5.71 -8.40 -21.02
C GLN A 40 4.86 -7.66 -19.99
N PHE A 41 3.56 -7.59 -20.21
CA PHE A 41 2.61 -7.05 -19.25
C PHE A 41 1.20 -7.61 -19.47
N TYR A 42 0.39 -7.51 -18.44
CA TYR A 42 -1.02 -7.89 -18.43
C TYR A 42 -1.89 -6.66 -18.24
N GLN A 43 -3.04 -6.63 -18.93
CA GLN A 43 -4.08 -5.62 -18.76
C GLN A 43 -5.41 -6.31 -18.53
N LEU A 44 -6.18 -5.81 -17.57
CA LEU A 44 -7.53 -6.30 -17.33
C LEU A 44 -8.49 -5.65 -18.33
N ARG A 45 -9.09 -6.46 -19.23
CA ARG A 45 -10.11 -6.02 -20.16
C ARG A 45 -11.33 -6.94 -20.07
N GLN A 46 -12.49 -6.38 -19.90
CA GLN A 46 -13.75 -7.14 -19.79
C GLN A 46 -13.71 -8.25 -18.72
N ASN A 47 -12.97 -8.00 -17.61
CA ASN A 47 -12.70 -8.96 -16.52
C ASN A 47 -11.80 -10.15 -16.89
N GLU A 48 -11.06 -10.07 -17.98
CA GLU A 48 -10.05 -11.06 -18.37
C GLU A 48 -8.68 -10.42 -18.50
N TRP A 49 -7.62 -11.16 -18.13
CA TRP A 49 -6.26 -10.70 -18.27
C TRP A 49 -5.74 -10.92 -19.68
N GLU A 50 -5.55 -9.85 -20.43
CA GLU A 50 -4.86 -9.88 -21.73
C GLU A 50 -3.35 -9.80 -21.54
N HIS A 51 -2.63 -10.81 -22.02
CA HIS A 51 -1.18 -10.86 -22.00
C HIS A 51 -0.58 -10.23 -23.26
N THR A 52 0.42 -9.37 -23.09
CA THR A 52 1.19 -8.76 -24.16
C THR A 52 2.68 -9.01 -23.94
N VAL A 53 3.36 -9.65 -24.88
CA VAL A 53 4.82 -9.77 -24.94
C VAL A 53 5.36 -8.62 -25.81
N ILE A 54 6.43 -7.98 -25.37
CA ILE A 54 7.11 -6.90 -26.11
C ILE A 54 8.28 -7.48 -26.89
N ASP A 55 8.29 -7.22 -28.19
CA ASP A 55 9.36 -7.60 -29.12
C ASP A 55 9.71 -6.43 -30.07
N GLU A 56 10.73 -6.61 -30.89
CA GLU A 56 11.16 -5.58 -31.84
C GLU A 56 10.09 -5.19 -32.86
N GLN A 57 9.17 -6.12 -33.20
CA GLN A 57 8.13 -5.90 -34.22
C GLN A 57 6.99 -5.04 -33.68
N ASN A 58 6.65 -5.18 -32.39
CA ASN A 58 5.49 -4.49 -31.78
C ASN A 58 5.88 -3.32 -30.87
N LEU A 59 7.15 -3.17 -30.48
CA LEU A 59 7.61 -2.17 -29.53
C LEU A 59 7.14 -0.76 -29.89
N ALA A 60 7.29 -0.35 -31.15
CA ALA A 60 6.90 0.98 -31.60
C ALA A 60 5.39 1.23 -31.40
N ALA A 61 4.56 0.25 -31.68
CA ALA A 61 3.09 0.32 -31.51
C ALA A 61 2.68 0.31 -30.03
N LYS A 62 3.53 -0.22 -29.13
CA LYS A 62 3.27 -0.30 -27.69
C LYS A 62 3.83 0.90 -26.91
N MET A 63 4.65 1.78 -27.50
CA MET A 63 5.17 2.97 -26.83
C MET A 63 4.09 3.83 -26.17
N PRO A 64 2.93 4.11 -26.80
CA PRO A 64 1.89 4.93 -26.16
C PRO A 64 1.39 4.35 -24.84
N ILE A 65 1.29 3.02 -24.69
CA ILE A 65 0.85 2.39 -23.45
C ILE A 65 1.98 2.27 -22.42
N LEU A 66 3.21 1.98 -22.87
CA LEU A 66 4.37 1.88 -21.99
C LEU A 66 4.70 3.21 -21.30
N TYR A 67 4.32 4.33 -21.92
CA TYR A 67 4.54 5.69 -21.40
C TYR A 67 3.24 6.37 -20.94
N GLN A 68 2.26 5.61 -20.47
CA GLN A 68 1.11 6.15 -19.75
C GLN A 68 1.42 6.26 -18.24
N ASP A 69 0.77 7.23 -17.57
CA ASP A 69 0.86 7.38 -16.11
C ASP A 69 -0.05 6.38 -15.38
N MET A 70 0.22 5.09 -15.60
CA MET A 70 -0.50 3.97 -14.97
C MET A 70 0.42 2.77 -14.74
N PRO A 71 0.10 1.91 -13.76
CA PRO A 71 0.84 0.66 -13.58
C PRO A 71 0.57 -0.31 -14.73
N LEU A 72 1.56 -1.14 -15.04
CA LEU A 72 1.40 -2.30 -15.94
C LEU A 72 1.70 -3.55 -15.13
N MET A 73 0.78 -4.51 -15.12
CA MET A 73 0.93 -5.74 -14.34
C MET A 73 1.97 -6.63 -15.01
N LEU A 74 2.95 -7.11 -14.23
CA LEU A 74 4.03 -7.99 -14.72
C LEU A 74 3.71 -9.45 -14.43
N VAL A 75 3.09 -9.72 -13.29
CA VAL A 75 2.64 -11.04 -12.86
C VAL A 75 1.23 -10.93 -12.30
N VAL A 76 0.37 -11.85 -12.74
CA VAL A 76 -1.03 -11.91 -12.30
C VAL A 76 -1.39 -13.36 -11.96
N ASP A 77 -2.34 -13.53 -11.07
CA ASP A 77 -3.08 -14.76 -10.93
C ASP A 77 -4.20 -14.76 -11.98
N ALA A 78 -4.07 -15.61 -12.99
CA ALA A 78 -4.99 -15.64 -14.12
C ALA A 78 -6.43 -16.03 -13.75
N GLU A 79 -6.61 -16.75 -12.63
CA GLU A 79 -7.92 -17.15 -12.12
C GLU A 79 -8.60 -16.05 -11.31
N SER A 80 -7.84 -15.03 -10.91
CA SER A 80 -8.31 -13.90 -10.13
C SER A 80 -8.54 -12.68 -11.03
N ASN A 81 -9.50 -11.84 -10.64
CA ASN A 81 -9.76 -10.54 -11.27
C ASN A 81 -8.68 -9.49 -10.86
N PHE A 82 -9.04 -8.22 -10.81
CA PHE A 82 -8.14 -7.10 -10.44
C PHE A 82 -7.32 -7.33 -9.17
N LEU A 83 -7.82 -8.10 -8.20
CA LEU A 83 -7.09 -8.45 -6.97
C LEU A 83 -5.99 -9.50 -7.19
N GLY A 84 -5.96 -10.13 -8.37
CA GLY A 84 -4.94 -11.12 -8.74
C GLY A 84 -3.60 -10.54 -9.19
N ALA A 85 -3.40 -9.24 -9.18
CA ALA A 85 -2.10 -8.66 -9.50
C ALA A 85 -1.06 -8.99 -8.42
N LYS A 86 0.03 -9.67 -8.79
CA LYS A 86 1.12 -10.06 -7.88
C LYS A 86 2.35 -9.15 -8.02
N SER A 87 2.56 -8.57 -9.19
CA SER A 87 3.64 -7.61 -9.43
C SER A 87 3.27 -6.63 -10.55
N SER A 88 3.81 -5.42 -10.49
CA SER A 88 3.65 -4.42 -11.54
C SER A 88 4.91 -3.55 -11.70
N ILE A 89 5.13 -3.01 -12.91
CA ILE A 89 5.89 -1.77 -13.00
C ILE A 89 4.95 -0.63 -12.62
N SER A 90 5.26 0.02 -11.52
CA SER A 90 4.35 0.98 -10.87
C SER A 90 4.04 2.20 -11.72
N GLN A 91 2.99 2.93 -11.33
CA GLN A 91 2.59 4.20 -11.96
C GLN A 91 3.73 5.23 -11.88
N PRO A 92 4.18 5.81 -13.00
CA PRO A 92 5.32 6.71 -13.05
C PRO A 92 5.22 7.91 -12.10
N SER A 93 4.09 8.60 -12.03
CA SER A 93 3.91 9.74 -11.12
C SER A 93 4.07 9.35 -9.65
N LEU A 94 3.62 8.15 -9.27
CA LEU A 94 3.76 7.64 -7.90
C LEU A 94 5.24 7.32 -7.60
N VAL A 95 5.93 6.63 -8.51
CA VAL A 95 7.37 6.31 -8.36
C VAL A 95 8.19 7.58 -8.19
N LEU A 96 8.02 8.59 -9.07
CA LEU A 96 8.77 9.85 -8.96
C LEU A 96 8.43 10.61 -7.67
N SER A 97 7.18 10.55 -7.20
CA SER A 97 6.77 11.11 -5.91
C SER A 97 7.42 10.37 -4.73
N MET A 98 7.52 9.04 -4.78
CA MET A 98 8.18 8.21 -3.76
C MET A 98 9.67 8.52 -3.68
N LEU A 99 10.37 8.58 -4.81
CA LEU A 99 11.79 8.94 -4.87
C LEU A 99 12.04 10.35 -4.32
N ASN A 100 11.16 11.31 -4.65
CA ASN A 100 11.23 12.67 -4.11
C ASN A 100 11.04 12.72 -2.59
N ARG A 101 10.16 11.89 -2.04
CA ARG A 101 9.94 11.81 -0.58
C ARG A 101 11.07 11.13 0.16
N LEU A 102 11.65 10.09 -0.44
CA LEU A 102 12.77 9.36 0.17
C LEU A 102 14.03 10.21 0.27
N ASP A 103 14.16 11.23 -0.57
CA ASP A 103 15.25 12.22 -0.57
C ASP A 103 16.63 11.55 -0.57
N ILE A 104 16.87 10.71 -1.58
CA ILE A 104 18.11 9.96 -1.75
C ILE A 104 19.29 10.92 -1.98
N GLN A 105 20.35 10.74 -1.20
CA GLN A 105 21.59 11.50 -1.30
C GLN A 105 22.68 10.68 -2.01
N ALA A 106 23.63 11.39 -2.63
CA ALA A 106 24.81 10.73 -3.21
C ALA A 106 25.60 9.99 -2.12
N GLY A 107 25.90 8.72 -2.37
CA GLY A 107 26.59 7.84 -1.41
C GLY A 107 25.69 7.04 -0.49
N ASP A 108 24.37 7.24 -0.53
CA ASP A 108 23.44 6.47 0.30
C ASP A 108 23.52 4.95 0.01
N SER A 109 23.43 4.15 1.08
CA SER A 109 23.14 2.72 1.04
C SER A 109 21.64 2.52 1.14
N ILE A 110 21.02 1.90 0.13
CA ILE A 110 19.58 1.83 -0.04
C ILE A 110 19.14 0.37 -0.15
N LEU A 111 18.03 0.04 0.54
CA LEU A 111 17.32 -1.22 0.39
C LEU A 111 15.95 -0.97 -0.23
N GLU A 112 15.63 -1.71 -1.28
CA GLU A 112 14.28 -1.78 -1.85
C GLU A 112 13.66 -3.15 -1.59
N ILE A 113 12.39 -3.17 -1.21
CA ILE A 113 11.58 -4.37 -1.05
C ILE A 113 10.52 -4.42 -2.15
N GLY A 114 10.67 -5.40 -3.07
CA GLY A 114 9.86 -5.54 -4.28
C GLY A 114 10.53 -4.93 -5.51
N ALA A 115 11.56 -5.59 -6.05
CA ALA A 115 12.27 -5.09 -7.24
C ALA A 115 11.38 -5.01 -8.49
N GLY A 116 10.45 -5.94 -8.63
CA GLY A 116 9.59 -6.05 -9.81
C GLY A 116 10.41 -6.07 -11.09
N SER A 117 10.26 -5.06 -11.93
CA SER A 117 11.03 -4.91 -13.16
C SER A 117 12.47 -4.40 -12.98
N GLY A 118 12.83 -3.91 -11.78
CA GLY A 118 14.10 -3.22 -11.52
C GLY A 118 14.13 -1.74 -11.92
N TRP A 119 13.04 -1.18 -12.45
CA TRP A 119 13.00 0.21 -12.92
C TRP A 119 13.24 1.22 -11.80
N ASN A 120 12.58 1.03 -10.66
CA ASN A 120 12.76 1.90 -9.50
C ASN A 120 14.17 1.77 -8.90
N ALA A 121 14.67 0.52 -8.76
CA ALA A 121 16.06 0.26 -8.35
C ALA A 121 17.08 0.99 -9.24
N ALA A 122 16.88 0.97 -10.57
CA ALA A 122 17.76 1.66 -11.52
C ALA A 122 17.76 3.18 -11.30
N MET A 123 16.60 3.80 -11.07
CA MET A 123 16.52 5.23 -10.74
C MET A 123 17.19 5.55 -9.39
N MET A 124 16.99 4.71 -8.37
CA MET A 124 17.69 4.87 -7.08
C MET A 124 19.19 4.76 -7.24
N GLY A 125 19.69 3.83 -8.07
CA GLY A 125 21.10 3.72 -8.39
C GLY A 125 21.68 4.99 -9.04
N LYS A 126 20.96 5.60 -9.99
CA LYS A 126 21.35 6.88 -10.59
C LYS A 126 21.35 8.04 -9.59
N LEU A 127 20.39 8.07 -8.65
CA LEU A 127 20.31 9.10 -7.61
C LEU A 127 21.42 8.95 -6.56
N ALA A 128 21.70 7.72 -6.12
CA ALA A 128 22.76 7.44 -5.15
C ALA A 128 24.17 7.66 -5.72
N GLY A 129 24.32 7.70 -7.05
CA GLY A 129 25.59 7.90 -7.71
C GLY A 129 26.59 6.75 -7.51
N GLU A 130 27.79 6.87 -8.07
CA GLU A 130 28.79 5.78 -8.11
C GLU A 130 29.25 5.31 -6.71
N SER A 131 29.24 6.20 -5.72
CA SER A 131 29.62 5.87 -4.34
C SER A 131 28.51 5.24 -3.51
N GLY A 132 27.24 5.36 -3.97
CA GLY A 132 26.09 4.75 -3.32
C GLY A 132 25.90 3.29 -3.71
N LYS A 133 25.02 2.60 -2.99
CA LYS A 133 24.68 1.18 -3.25
C LYS A 133 23.19 0.98 -3.11
N VAL A 134 22.62 0.19 -4.01
CA VAL A 134 21.21 -0.24 -3.96
C VAL A 134 21.14 -1.75 -3.95
N HIS A 135 20.52 -2.30 -2.92
CA HIS A 135 20.09 -3.69 -2.89
C HIS A 135 18.58 -3.71 -3.07
N SER A 136 18.09 -4.46 -4.04
CA SER A 136 16.67 -4.56 -4.32
C SER A 136 16.25 -6.02 -4.27
N VAL A 137 15.33 -6.34 -3.37
CA VAL A 137 14.91 -7.71 -3.06
C VAL A 137 13.65 -8.06 -3.85
N GLU A 138 13.64 -9.24 -4.48
CA GLU A 138 12.51 -9.78 -5.22
C GLU A 138 12.25 -11.23 -4.81
N ILE A 139 11.00 -11.54 -4.49
CA ILE A 139 10.57 -12.88 -4.10
C ILE A 139 10.09 -13.72 -5.30
N ILE A 140 9.70 -13.07 -6.40
CA ILE A 140 9.18 -13.72 -7.61
C ILE A 140 10.37 -14.06 -8.54
N PRO A 141 10.78 -15.34 -8.64
CA PRO A 141 12.03 -15.70 -9.33
C PRO A 141 12.06 -15.30 -10.81
N GLU A 142 10.91 -15.35 -11.50
CA GLU A 142 10.80 -15.01 -12.91
C GLU A 142 11.06 -13.53 -13.23
N LEU A 143 11.01 -12.63 -12.24
CA LEU A 143 11.32 -11.22 -12.40
C LEU A 143 12.80 -10.88 -12.18
N VAL A 144 13.54 -11.74 -11.49
CA VAL A 144 14.93 -11.46 -11.07
C VAL A 144 15.89 -11.33 -12.24
N SER A 145 15.89 -12.31 -13.17
CA SER A 145 16.81 -12.28 -14.34
C SER A 145 16.50 -11.11 -15.28
N PRO A 146 15.23 -10.87 -15.69
CA PRO A 146 14.89 -9.72 -16.52
C PRO A 146 15.27 -8.36 -15.90
N ALA A 147 15.10 -8.20 -14.59
CA ALA A 147 15.50 -6.98 -13.89
C ALA A 147 17.02 -6.78 -13.90
N ARG A 148 17.80 -7.83 -13.64
CA ARG A 148 19.27 -7.80 -13.72
C ARG A 148 19.76 -7.43 -15.14
N GLU A 149 19.17 -8.03 -16.16
CA GLU A 149 19.50 -7.76 -17.57
C GLU A 149 19.20 -6.29 -17.95
N ALA A 150 18.04 -5.78 -17.54
CA ALA A 150 17.66 -4.39 -17.83
C ALA A 150 18.61 -3.39 -17.17
N ILE A 151 19.04 -3.64 -15.93
CA ILE A 151 19.99 -2.80 -15.19
C ILE A 151 21.38 -2.86 -15.83
N ALA A 152 21.88 -4.06 -16.15
CA ALA A 152 23.16 -4.27 -16.80
C ALA A 152 23.24 -3.58 -18.18
N GLY A 153 22.14 -3.56 -18.94
CA GLY A 153 22.04 -2.87 -20.23
C GLY A 153 22.13 -1.34 -20.15
N LEU A 154 22.08 -0.75 -18.95
CA LEU A 154 22.19 0.70 -18.70
C LEU A 154 23.50 1.10 -18.02
N ASP A 155 24.46 0.18 -17.88
CA ASP A 155 25.74 0.38 -17.18
C ASP A 155 25.55 0.94 -15.75
N ILE A 156 24.58 0.37 -15.01
CA ILE A 156 24.30 0.73 -13.62
C ILE A 156 25.00 -0.30 -12.72
N GLY A 157 26.23 -0.01 -12.30
CA GLY A 157 27.11 -0.94 -11.56
C GLY A 157 26.87 -0.99 -10.05
N ASN A 158 26.07 -0.08 -9.51
CA ASN A 158 25.84 0.06 -8.06
C ASN A 158 24.48 -0.49 -7.59
N VAL A 159 23.76 -1.24 -8.43
CA VAL A 159 22.48 -1.87 -8.13
C VAL A 159 22.61 -3.39 -8.17
N THR A 160 22.15 -4.06 -7.13
CA THR A 160 22.12 -5.52 -7.02
C THR A 160 20.68 -5.99 -6.77
N ILE A 161 20.15 -6.83 -7.68
CA ILE A 161 18.87 -7.52 -7.48
C ILE A 161 19.12 -8.83 -6.74
N VAL A 162 18.47 -9.01 -5.60
CA VAL A 162 18.60 -10.16 -4.71
C VAL A 162 17.31 -10.97 -4.75
N GLU A 163 17.40 -12.25 -5.05
CA GLU A 163 16.28 -13.19 -4.94
C GLU A 163 16.14 -13.65 -3.49
N SER A 164 15.15 -13.14 -2.77
CA SER A 164 14.90 -13.48 -1.37
C SER A 164 13.50 -13.03 -0.92
N ASP A 165 13.10 -13.48 0.28
CA ASP A 165 11.92 -12.95 0.97
C ASP A 165 12.20 -11.52 1.48
N GLY A 166 11.42 -10.56 1.01
CA GLY A 166 11.57 -9.15 1.38
C GLY A 166 11.32 -8.86 2.87
N GLY A 167 10.58 -9.73 3.57
CA GLY A 167 10.34 -9.58 5.01
C GLY A 167 11.59 -9.76 5.87
N ASP A 168 12.63 -10.43 5.36
CA ASP A 168 13.93 -10.56 6.03
C ASP A 168 14.87 -9.36 5.76
N GLY A 169 14.46 -8.43 4.88
CA GLY A 169 15.36 -7.39 4.38
C GLY A 169 16.55 -7.98 3.64
N TYR A 170 17.73 -7.37 3.77
CA TYR A 170 18.98 -7.92 3.25
C TYR A 170 20.16 -7.55 4.17
N ALA A 171 20.40 -8.36 5.18
CA ALA A 171 21.38 -8.11 6.23
C ALA A 171 22.82 -7.92 5.70
N SER A 172 23.21 -8.64 4.62
CA SER A 172 24.55 -8.54 4.04
C SER A 172 24.89 -7.16 3.46
N GLY A 173 23.87 -6.31 3.15
CA GLY A 173 24.04 -4.95 2.67
C GLY A 173 23.86 -3.88 3.75
N ALA A 174 23.40 -4.26 4.94
CA ALA A 174 23.13 -3.34 6.04
C ALA A 174 24.44 -2.77 6.65
N PRO A 175 24.38 -1.62 7.36
CA PRO A 175 23.20 -0.82 7.62
C PRO A 175 22.86 0.14 6.46
N TYR A 176 21.56 0.44 6.29
CA TYR A 176 21.04 1.29 5.22
C TYR A 176 20.74 2.72 5.69
N ASP A 177 20.93 3.69 4.80
CA ASP A 177 20.51 5.08 4.99
C ASP A 177 19.01 5.24 4.69
N ARG A 178 18.56 4.50 3.66
CA ARG A 178 17.18 4.55 3.15
C ARG A 178 16.65 3.14 2.92
N ILE A 179 15.38 2.94 3.26
CA ILE A 179 14.64 1.73 2.89
C ILE A 179 13.34 2.15 2.19
N MET A 180 13.02 1.49 1.07
CA MET A 180 11.77 1.71 0.32
C MET A 180 11.03 0.39 0.12
N PHE A 181 9.75 0.36 0.48
CA PHE A 181 8.83 -0.69 0.10
C PHE A 181 8.03 -0.26 -1.13
N THR A 182 8.11 -1.03 -2.18
CA THR A 182 7.27 -0.93 -3.39
C THR A 182 6.15 -1.97 -3.39
N VAL A 183 5.92 -2.56 -2.23
CA VAL A 183 4.85 -3.50 -1.89
C VAL A 183 4.18 -3.06 -0.59
N GLY A 184 2.93 -3.42 -0.40
CA GLY A 184 2.20 -3.09 0.82
C GLY A 184 2.47 -4.12 1.91
N SER A 185 2.92 -3.68 3.08
CA SER A 185 3.08 -4.52 4.25
C SER A 185 2.11 -4.13 5.36
N TYR A 186 1.64 -5.13 6.10
CA TYR A 186 0.80 -4.89 7.27
C TYR A 186 1.62 -4.56 8.50
N ASP A 187 2.87 -4.98 8.53
CA ASP A 187 3.76 -4.83 9.68
C ASP A 187 5.09 -4.19 9.25
N ILE A 188 5.85 -3.69 10.20
CA ILE A 188 7.27 -3.41 10.02
C ILE A 188 8.02 -4.63 10.56
N PRO A 189 8.53 -5.53 9.70
CA PRO A 189 9.24 -6.71 10.17
C PRO A 189 10.45 -6.38 11.04
N ALA A 190 10.76 -7.23 12.02
CA ALA A 190 11.82 -7.02 13.01
C ALA A 190 13.18 -6.67 12.38
N ALA A 191 13.50 -7.27 11.23
CA ALA A 191 14.75 -7.02 10.51
C ALA A 191 15.03 -5.54 10.20
N PHE A 192 14.01 -4.71 10.02
CA PHE A 192 14.18 -3.31 9.64
C PHE A 192 14.56 -2.40 10.80
N TYR A 193 14.26 -2.82 12.04
CA TYR A 193 14.74 -2.13 13.24
C TYR A 193 16.27 -2.23 13.37
N GLU A 194 16.88 -3.31 12.88
CA GLU A 194 18.31 -3.51 12.92
C GLU A 194 19.02 -2.98 11.68
N GLN A 195 18.41 -3.19 10.48
CA GLN A 195 19.05 -2.90 9.20
C GLN A 195 19.01 -1.43 8.80
N LEU A 196 18.09 -0.60 9.33
CA LEU A 196 18.07 0.83 9.08
C LEU A 196 18.93 1.56 10.13
N LYS A 197 19.77 2.49 9.68
CA LYS A 197 20.57 3.37 10.56
C LYS A 197 19.66 4.22 11.44
N ASP A 198 20.12 4.57 12.64
CA ASP A 198 19.49 5.65 13.41
C ASP A 198 19.51 6.96 12.60
N GLY A 199 18.39 7.68 12.59
CA GLY A 199 18.18 8.85 11.73
C GLY A 199 17.91 8.50 10.25
N GLY A 200 17.99 7.23 9.84
CA GLY A 200 17.63 6.77 8.50
C GLY A 200 16.12 6.88 8.23
N THR A 201 15.72 6.77 6.97
CA THR A 201 14.32 6.88 6.57
C THR A 201 13.79 5.59 5.94
N LEU A 202 12.55 5.23 6.30
CA LEU A 202 11.79 4.13 5.75
C LEU A 202 10.56 4.70 5.04
N LEU A 203 10.47 4.52 3.73
CA LEU A 203 9.27 4.80 2.95
C LEU A 203 8.54 3.49 2.68
N MET A 204 7.38 3.31 3.27
CA MET A 204 6.64 2.07 3.12
C MET A 204 5.14 2.27 2.94
N VAL A 205 4.53 1.32 2.27
CA VAL A 205 3.09 1.22 2.12
C VAL A 205 2.55 0.38 3.27
N LEU A 206 1.85 1.02 4.20
CA LEU A 206 1.20 0.35 5.31
C LEU A 206 -0.22 -0.04 4.90
N LYS A 207 -0.50 -1.33 4.97
CA LYS A 207 -1.85 -1.86 4.77
C LYS A 207 -2.67 -1.74 6.04
N ASN A 208 -3.89 -1.26 5.90
CA ASN A 208 -4.84 -1.14 7.00
C ASN A 208 -5.91 -2.23 6.92
N VAL A 209 -6.57 -2.52 8.04
CA VAL A 209 -7.68 -3.48 8.10
C VAL A 209 -8.94 -3.00 7.38
N GLY A 210 -9.05 -1.68 7.15
CA GLY A 210 -10.04 -1.08 6.28
C GLY A 210 -9.53 -1.02 4.83
N TYR A 211 -10.39 -0.69 3.90
CA TYR A 211 -10.02 -0.49 2.51
C TYR A 211 -9.22 0.80 2.37
N GLY A 212 -7.96 0.68 1.93
CA GLY A 212 -7.08 1.80 1.64
C GLY A 212 -5.70 1.64 2.28
N ASP A 213 -4.68 1.68 1.43
CA ASP A 213 -3.29 1.66 1.87
C ASP A 213 -2.82 3.10 2.11
N THR A 214 -1.84 3.25 3.00
CA THR A 214 -1.21 4.55 3.24
C THR A 214 0.30 4.44 3.04
N LEU A 215 0.85 5.27 2.16
CA LEU A 215 2.29 5.43 1.98
C LEU A 215 2.80 6.35 3.09
N TYR A 216 3.55 5.80 4.03
CA TYR A 216 4.20 6.54 5.11
C TYR A 216 5.69 6.72 4.84
N LEU A 217 6.18 7.93 5.13
CA LEU A 217 7.59 8.20 5.35
C LEU A 217 7.84 8.18 6.86
N PHE A 218 8.64 7.24 7.33
CA PHE A 218 9.10 7.14 8.71
C PHE A 218 10.54 7.58 8.84
N LYS A 219 10.88 8.13 10.00
CA LYS A 219 12.26 8.31 10.45
C LYS A 219 12.53 7.36 11.59
N LYS A 220 13.66 6.67 11.57
CA LYS A 220 14.11 5.88 12.70
C LYS A 220 14.70 6.80 13.76
N VAL A 221 14.24 6.67 15.00
CA VAL A 221 14.68 7.42 16.17
C VAL A 221 14.95 6.43 17.29
N GLY A 222 16.23 6.07 17.48
CA GLY A 222 16.60 5.05 18.44
C GLY A 222 15.97 3.68 18.13
N ASP A 223 15.05 3.25 18.98
CA ASP A 223 14.40 1.93 18.94
C ASP A 223 13.03 1.92 18.23
N HIS A 224 12.60 3.05 17.67
CA HIS A 224 11.28 3.16 17.03
C HIS A 224 11.29 3.95 15.73
N PHE A 225 10.15 3.93 15.03
CA PHE A 225 9.89 4.70 13.83
C PHE A 225 8.85 5.78 14.11
N GLU A 226 9.12 7.00 13.69
CA GLU A 226 8.16 8.12 13.73
C GLU A 226 7.64 8.42 12.33
N ALA A 227 6.33 8.41 12.13
CA ALA A 227 5.72 8.82 10.88
C ALA A 227 5.84 10.34 10.70
N ILE A 228 6.46 10.75 9.59
CA ILE A 228 6.63 12.16 9.23
C ILE A 228 5.49 12.60 8.32
N GLN A 229 5.10 11.75 7.37
CA GLN A 229 4.12 12.06 6.33
C GLN A 229 3.39 10.78 5.88
N GLY A 230 2.07 10.88 5.74
CA GLY A 230 1.22 9.84 5.17
C GLY A 230 0.47 10.33 3.92
N SER A 231 0.17 9.45 2.97
CA SER A 231 -0.74 9.73 1.85
C SER A 231 -1.41 8.46 1.35
N PRO A 232 -2.67 8.53 0.89
CA PRO A 232 -3.36 7.38 0.32
C PRO A 232 -2.62 6.82 -0.91
N CYS A 233 -2.61 5.51 -1.05
CA CYS A 233 -2.05 4.79 -2.19
C CYS A 233 -2.74 3.43 -2.37
N ALA A 234 -2.28 2.64 -3.34
CA ALA A 234 -2.64 1.24 -3.49
C ALA A 234 -1.46 0.47 -4.08
N PHE A 235 -1.10 -0.64 -3.45
CA PHE A 235 0.00 -1.52 -3.87
C PHE A 235 -0.37 -2.99 -3.72
N VAL A 236 0.30 -3.83 -4.49
CA VAL A 236 0.28 -5.29 -4.26
C VAL A 236 0.81 -5.61 -2.87
N GLY A 237 0.32 -6.68 -2.25
CA GLY A 237 0.76 -7.09 -0.91
C GLY A 237 2.16 -7.69 -0.91
N LEU A 238 2.88 -7.50 0.19
CA LEU A 238 4.11 -8.24 0.48
C LEU A 238 3.79 -9.73 0.55
N GLN A 239 4.55 -10.54 -0.19
CA GLN A 239 4.45 -11.99 -0.23
C GLN A 239 5.47 -12.63 0.71
N GLY A 240 5.35 -13.95 0.94
CA GLY A 240 6.27 -14.71 1.78
C GLY A 240 5.85 -14.72 3.25
N LYS A 241 6.82 -14.66 4.17
CA LYS A 241 6.61 -14.79 5.63
C LYS A 241 5.67 -13.75 6.25
N TYR A 242 5.52 -12.61 5.55
CA TYR A 242 4.68 -11.48 5.96
C TYR A 242 3.49 -11.27 5.03
N GLU A 243 3.18 -12.26 4.20
CA GLU A 243 1.91 -12.31 3.49
C GLU A 243 0.77 -12.51 4.48
N LEU A 244 -0.15 -11.55 4.51
CA LEU A 244 -1.31 -11.60 5.40
C LEU A 244 -2.59 -11.62 4.58
N PRO A 245 -3.07 -12.82 4.22
CA PRO A 245 -4.30 -12.99 3.44
C PRO A 245 -5.54 -12.39 4.14
N GLU A 246 -5.51 -12.30 5.46
CA GLU A 246 -6.60 -11.77 6.30
C GLU A 246 -6.85 -10.26 6.09
N LEU A 247 -5.93 -9.55 5.43
CA LEU A 247 -6.07 -8.11 5.15
C LEU A 247 -6.71 -7.79 3.81
N ASN A 248 -6.73 -8.74 2.91
CA ASN A 248 -7.60 -8.62 1.74
C ASN A 248 -9.05 -8.59 2.23
N PRO A 249 -9.97 -7.88 1.53
CA PRO A 249 -11.37 -7.95 1.88
C PRO A 249 -11.77 -9.40 2.12
N ALA A 250 -12.08 -9.75 3.37
CA ALA A 250 -12.39 -11.12 3.73
C ALA A 250 -13.73 -11.49 3.08
N ASP A 251 -13.81 -12.67 2.48
CA ASP A 251 -15.10 -13.22 2.05
C ASP A 251 -15.94 -13.48 3.29
N ILE A 252 -17.05 -12.75 3.44
CA ILE A 252 -17.95 -12.88 4.60
C ILE A 252 -18.50 -14.29 4.73
N ASP A 253 -18.65 -15.03 3.61
CA ASP A 253 -19.15 -16.40 3.61
C ASP A 253 -18.15 -17.38 4.25
N GLN A 254 -16.88 -17.00 4.41
CA GLN A 254 -15.86 -17.79 5.11
C GLN A 254 -15.86 -17.59 6.64
N LEU A 255 -16.63 -16.65 7.19
CA LEU A 255 -16.77 -16.56 8.65
C LEU A 255 -17.44 -17.83 9.20
N PRO A 256 -16.84 -18.52 10.21
CA PRO A 256 -17.28 -19.85 10.65
C PRO A 256 -18.74 -19.94 11.08
N PHE A 257 -19.34 -18.83 11.48
CA PHE A 257 -20.72 -18.75 11.97
C PHE A 257 -21.67 -17.99 11.04
N TRP A 258 -21.16 -17.49 9.88
CA TRP A 258 -21.97 -16.65 8.99
C TRP A 258 -23.21 -17.37 8.46
N ALA A 259 -23.08 -18.63 8.08
CA ALA A 259 -24.19 -19.43 7.59
C ALA A 259 -25.36 -19.50 8.60
N ASP A 260 -25.04 -19.50 9.89
CA ASP A 260 -26.02 -19.59 10.97
C ASP A 260 -26.78 -18.28 11.21
N ILE A 261 -26.08 -17.13 11.00
CA ILE A 261 -26.61 -15.81 11.37
C ILE A 261 -27.09 -14.96 10.19
N ARG A 262 -26.68 -15.24 8.96
CA ARG A 262 -27.01 -14.41 7.78
C ARG A 262 -28.51 -14.20 7.54
N GLY A 263 -29.34 -15.15 7.97
CA GLY A 263 -30.79 -15.03 7.94
C GLY A 263 -31.41 -14.33 9.16
N ALA A 264 -30.65 -14.16 10.23
CA ALA A 264 -31.09 -13.60 11.51
C ALA A 264 -30.76 -12.09 11.59
N VAL A 265 -31.42 -11.27 10.76
CA VAL A 265 -31.27 -9.82 10.81
C VAL A 265 -31.89 -9.28 12.09
N VAL A 266 -31.05 -8.79 13.01
CA VAL A 266 -31.48 -8.26 14.30
C VAL A 266 -31.96 -6.82 14.16
N LYS A 267 -31.27 -6.01 13.34
CA LYS A 267 -31.59 -4.59 13.15
C LYS A 267 -31.15 -4.09 11.79
N ARG A 268 -31.98 -3.24 11.18
CA ARG A 268 -31.60 -2.38 10.05
C ARG A 268 -31.82 -0.94 10.45
N LYS A 269 -30.84 -0.08 10.29
CA LYS A 269 -30.89 1.33 10.62
C LYS A 269 -30.28 2.13 9.48
N ALA A 270 -30.94 3.22 9.07
CA ALA A 270 -30.31 4.21 8.24
C ALA A 270 -29.11 4.79 9.03
N PHE A 271 -27.97 4.81 8.42
CA PHE A 271 -26.75 5.36 8.98
C PHE A 271 -26.33 6.54 8.13
N TRP A 272 -26.03 7.63 8.78
CA TRP A 272 -25.56 8.82 8.11
C TRP A 272 -24.37 9.41 8.86
N CYS A 273 -23.22 9.48 8.18
CA CYS A 273 -21.99 10.06 8.73
C CYS A 273 -21.79 11.52 8.36
N GLY A 274 -22.87 12.30 8.22
CA GLY A 274 -22.86 13.74 8.15
C GLY A 274 -22.68 14.40 6.77
N GLY A 275 -23.74 14.97 6.22
CA GLY A 275 -23.77 15.89 5.08
C GLY A 275 -24.49 15.35 3.87
N LYS A 276 -25.61 15.96 3.48
CA LYS A 276 -26.16 15.75 2.14
C LYS A 276 -25.10 16.15 1.13
N SER A 277 -24.55 15.15 0.40
CA SER A 277 -23.59 15.39 -0.66
C SER A 277 -24.27 16.17 -1.80
N GLN A 278 -23.83 17.39 -2.04
CA GLN A 278 -24.02 18.06 -3.32
C GLN A 278 -22.78 18.03 -4.21
N SER A 279 -21.67 17.41 -3.75
CA SER A 279 -20.50 17.14 -4.59
C SER A 279 -19.81 15.86 -4.12
N ASN A 280 -19.51 14.98 -5.09
CA ASN A 280 -18.94 13.63 -4.88
C ASN A 280 -17.65 13.57 -4.04
N GLY A 281 -16.93 14.68 -3.82
CA GLY A 281 -15.68 14.72 -3.09
C GLY A 281 -15.82 14.76 -1.58
N HIS A 282 -16.87 15.38 -1.04
CA HIS A 282 -17.00 15.58 0.42
C HIS A 282 -17.52 14.35 1.17
N PHE A 283 -18.32 13.52 0.51
CA PHE A 283 -18.83 12.27 1.05
C PHE A 283 -17.69 11.25 1.20
N ILE A 284 -16.85 11.11 0.17
CA ILE A 284 -15.69 10.21 0.18
C ILE A 284 -14.74 10.59 1.33
N GLY A 285 -14.45 11.88 1.54
CA GLY A 285 -13.55 12.34 2.59
C GLY A 285 -14.01 11.98 4.01
N LYS A 286 -15.28 12.20 4.34
CA LYS A 286 -15.81 11.90 5.69
C LYS A 286 -15.94 10.41 5.95
N THR A 287 -16.35 9.62 4.94
CA THR A 287 -16.40 8.15 5.05
C THR A 287 -14.99 7.59 5.23
N MET A 288 -14.01 8.09 4.50
CA MET A 288 -12.61 7.69 4.67
C MET A 288 -12.06 8.07 6.05
N GLY A 289 -12.42 9.24 6.59
CA GLY A 289 -12.06 9.64 7.95
C GLY A 289 -12.59 8.67 9.00
N LEU A 290 -13.87 8.32 8.92
CA LEU A 290 -14.48 7.32 9.80
C LEU A 290 -13.82 5.94 9.65
N MET A 291 -13.58 5.47 8.43
CA MET A 291 -12.93 4.16 8.18
C MET A 291 -11.51 4.13 8.75
N SER A 292 -10.76 5.22 8.61
CA SER A 292 -9.43 5.34 9.20
C SER A 292 -9.49 5.33 10.73
N PHE A 293 -10.43 6.06 11.32
CA PHE A 293 -10.66 6.06 12.76
C PHE A 293 -11.01 4.67 13.28
N LEU A 294 -11.99 4.00 12.67
CA LEU A 294 -12.38 2.65 13.06
C LEU A 294 -11.22 1.65 12.91
N GLY A 295 -10.40 1.79 11.87
CA GLY A 295 -9.19 0.97 11.70
C GLY A 295 -8.14 1.17 12.78
N ILE A 296 -8.19 2.29 13.54
CA ILE A 296 -7.31 2.60 14.66
C ILE A 296 -7.92 2.14 15.99
N VAL A 297 -9.22 2.37 16.22
CA VAL A 297 -9.81 2.21 17.55
C VAL A 297 -10.56 0.89 17.74
N GLU A 298 -11.07 0.27 16.65
CA GLU A 298 -11.88 -0.95 16.72
C GLU A 298 -11.12 -2.18 16.17
N PRO A 299 -10.62 -3.05 17.04
CA PRO A 299 -9.81 -4.22 16.62
C PRO A 299 -10.57 -5.20 15.72
N TRP A 300 -11.90 -5.19 15.77
CA TRP A 300 -12.79 -6.08 15.02
C TRP A 300 -13.34 -5.45 13.73
N PHE A 301 -12.90 -4.23 13.40
CA PHE A 301 -13.26 -3.57 12.15
C PHE A 301 -12.60 -4.30 10.97
N ARG A 302 -13.39 -4.59 9.91
CA ARG A 302 -12.94 -5.35 8.74
C ARG A 302 -13.59 -4.82 7.47
N ALA A 303 -12.89 -5.01 6.35
CA ALA A 303 -13.49 -4.94 5.01
C ALA A 303 -13.90 -6.35 4.58
N PHE A 304 -15.04 -6.47 3.89
CA PHE A 304 -15.59 -7.72 3.40
C PHE A 304 -15.88 -7.65 1.92
N GLU A 305 -15.76 -8.79 1.25
CA GLU A 305 -16.32 -9.03 -0.07
C GLU A 305 -17.56 -9.93 0.05
N THR A 306 -18.51 -9.75 -0.87
CA THR A 306 -19.54 -10.75 -1.08
C THR A 306 -18.95 -11.91 -1.90
N GLY A 307 -19.16 -13.15 -1.41
CA GLY A 307 -18.65 -14.36 -2.04
C GLY A 307 -19.08 -14.54 -3.50
N HIS A 308 -18.50 -15.52 -4.13
CA HIS A 308 -18.73 -15.92 -5.52
C HIS A 308 -20.21 -16.21 -5.79
N GLN A 309 -20.94 -15.22 -6.28
CA GLN A 309 -22.15 -15.51 -7.02
C GLN A 309 -21.76 -15.85 -8.45
N GLU A 310 -22.21 -16.99 -8.95
CA GLU A 310 -21.95 -17.55 -10.29
C GLU A 310 -22.32 -16.65 -11.48
N GLU A 311 -22.95 -15.52 -11.22
CA GLU A 311 -23.19 -14.48 -12.22
C GLU A 311 -22.16 -13.36 -12.06
N LYS A 312 -21.43 -13.04 -13.13
CA LYS A 312 -20.43 -12.01 -13.43
C LYS A 312 -20.73 -10.59 -12.87
N ARG A 313 -21.20 -10.45 -11.63
CA ARG A 313 -21.45 -9.18 -10.96
C ARG A 313 -20.19 -8.73 -10.23
N ARG A 314 -19.92 -7.41 -10.22
CA ARG A 314 -18.88 -6.76 -9.44
C ARG A 314 -18.97 -7.25 -7.99
N ARG A 315 -17.85 -7.73 -7.45
CA ARG A 315 -17.73 -7.97 -6.01
C ARG A 315 -18.09 -6.68 -5.28
N GLU A 316 -19.06 -6.71 -4.40
CA GLU A 316 -19.36 -5.60 -3.52
C GLU A 316 -18.39 -5.67 -2.33
N ILE A 317 -17.68 -4.56 -2.10
CA ILE A 317 -16.88 -4.37 -0.89
C ILE A 317 -17.71 -3.55 0.08
N PHE A 318 -17.85 -4.04 1.29
CA PHE A 318 -18.50 -3.33 2.39
C PHE A 318 -17.65 -3.44 3.66
N PHE A 319 -17.95 -2.58 4.62
CA PHE A 319 -17.20 -2.49 5.87
C PHE A 319 -18.09 -2.91 7.03
N GLY A 320 -17.47 -3.33 8.13
CA GLY A 320 -18.23 -3.70 9.31
C GLY A 320 -17.36 -4.09 10.48
N VAL A 321 -18.04 -4.43 11.58
CA VAL A 321 -17.42 -4.98 12.78
C VAL A 321 -17.89 -6.41 12.94
N VAL A 322 -16.93 -7.30 13.23
CA VAL A 322 -17.19 -8.73 13.53
C VAL A 322 -16.88 -8.97 14.99
N ASP A 323 -17.84 -9.43 15.74
CA ASP A 323 -17.61 -9.94 17.10
C ASP A 323 -17.59 -11.48 17.03
N MET A 324 -16.39 -12.04 17.12
CA MET A 324 -16.18 -13.50 17.04
C MET A 324 -16.76 -14.26 18.23
N GLU A 325 -16.71 -13.64 19.43
CA GLU A 325 -17.20 -14.27 20.67
C GLU A 325 -18.73 -14.27 20.71
N ALA A 326 -19.33 -13.13 20.42
CA ALA A 326 -20.77 -12.97 20.38
C ALA A 326 -21.42 -13.53 19.10
N LYS A 327 -20.62 -14.02 18.14
CA LYS A 327 -21.06 -14.49 16.82
C LYS A 327 -22.00 -13.49 16.16
N SER A 328 -21.59 -12.25 16.07
CA SER A 328 -22.38 -11.18 15.49
C SER A 328 -21.56 -10.35 14.48
N VAL A 329 -22.26 -9.81 13.50
CA VAL A 329 -21.68 -8.95 12.47
C VAL A 329 -22.57 -7.73 12.29
N VAL A 330 -21.97 -6.56 12.16
CA VAL A 330 -22.66 -5.38 11.65
C VAL A 330 -21.98 -4.92 10.37
N THR A 331 -22.75 -4.73 9.31
CA THR A 331 -22.24 -4.23 8.03
C THR A 331 -22.74 -2.83 7.75
N LEU A 332 -21.84 -2.01 7.17
CA LEU A 332 -22.13 -0.70 6.63
C LEU A 332 -22.13 -0.80 5.10
N SER A 333 -23.33 -0.70 4.50
CA SER A 333 -23.49 -0.74 3.05
C SER A 333 -23.27 0.62 2.41
N GLN A 334 -23.03 0.62 1.08
CA GLN A 334 -22.92 1.84 0.28
C GLN A 334 -24.21 2.68 0.24
N GLU A 335 -25.34 2.08 0.62
CA GLU A 335 -26.65 2.75 0.71
C GLU A 335 -26.90 3.39 2.09
N ASP A 336 -25.86 3.67 2.87
CA ASP A 336 -25.95 4.24 4.22
C ASP A 336 -26.84 3.45 5.17
N LYS A 337 -26.78 2.13 5.08
CA LYS A 337 -27.54 1.22 5.94
C LYS A 337 -26.64 0.38 6.81
N LEU A 338 -26.87 0.42 8.12
CA LEU A 338 -26.31 -0.55 9.06
C LEU A 338 -27.23 -1.76 9.10
N THR A 339 -26.68 -2.94 8.90
CA THR A 339 -27.39 -4.21 9.07
C THR A 339 -26.65 -5.07 10.08
N ALA A 340 -27.31 -5.42 11.18
CA ALA A 340 -26.75 -6.30 12.21
C ALA A 340 -27.33 -7.71 12.08
N TYR A 341 -26.46 -8.70 12.25
CA TYR A 341 -26.75 -10.12 12.13
C TYR A 341 -26.32 -10.86 13.41
N GLY A 342 -27.07 -11.90 13.76
CA GLY A 342 -26.80 -12.76 14.92
C GLY A 342 -27.25 -12.11 16.23
N SER A 343 -26.45 -11.28 16.85
CA SER A 343 -26.78 -10.52 18.05
C SER A 343 -26.53 -9.02 17.88
N GLN A 344 -26.87 -8.21 18.88
CA GLN A 344 -26.63 -6.76 18.85
C GLN A 344 -25.18 -6.38 19.19
N ALA A 345 -24.33 -7.30 19.63
CA ALA A 345 -23.01 -6.99 20.18
C ALA A 345 -22.14 -6.18 19.21
N ALA A 346 -21.96 -6.64 17.95
CA ALA A 346 -21.18 -5.91 16.96
C ALA A 346 -21.76 -4.52 16.64
N LEU A 347 -23.10 -4.39 16.63
CA LEU A 347 -23.76 -3.11 16.41
C LEU A 347 -23.52 -2.14 17.58
N ASP A 348 -23.59 -2.63 18.82
CA ASP A 348 -23.39 -1.79 20.01
C ASP A 348 -21.95 -1.28 20.09
N ARG A 349 -20.96 -2.12 19.72
CA ARG A 349 -19.56 -1.72 19.56
C ARG A 349 -19.44 -0.60 18.54
N LEU A 350 -19.89 -0.83 17.31
CA LEU A 350 -19.82 0.18 16.25
C LEU A 350 -20.50 1.50 16.66
N LEU A 351 -21.66 1.43 17.35
CA LEU A 351 -22.34 2.64 17.82
C LEU A 351 -21.60 3.35 18.95
N ALA A 352 -20.84 2.64 19.79
CA ALA A 352 -19.96 3.23 20.79
C ALA A 352 -18.78 3.97 20.14
N ASP A 353 -18.14 3.33 19.15
CA ASP A 353 -17.03 3.95 18.40
C ASP A 353 -17.49 5.18 17.62
N LEU A 354 -18.69 5.15 17.06
CA LEU A 354 -19.27 6.30 16.37
C LEU A 354 -19.53 7.47 17.32
N ARG A 355 -20.00 7.20 18.54
CA ARG A 355 -20.14 8.26 19.57
C ARG A 355 -18.79 8.82 19.93
N LEU A 356 -17.80 7.97 20.20
CA LEU A 356 -16.44 8.39 20.49
C LEU A 356 -15.86 9.25 19.34
N TRP A 357 -16.04 8.84 18.09
CA TRP A 357 -15.59 9.61 16.93
C TRP A 357 -16.22 11.02 16.89
N GLN A 358 -17.52 11.12 17.18
CA GLN A 358 -18.23 12.41 17.26
C GLN A 358 -17.76 13.28 18.42
N GLU A 359 -17.57 12.69 19.61
CA GLU A 359 -17.06 13.37 20.81
C GLU A 359 -15.65 13.90 20.61
N LEU A 360 -14.83 13.20 19.83
CA LEU A 360 -13.46 13.60 19.46
C LEU A 360 -13.41 14.61 18.29
N GLY A 361 -14.55 15.12 17.81
CA GLY A 361 -14.59 16.09 16.71
C GLY A 361 -14.49 15.48 15.31
N MET A 362 -14.77 14.18 15.17
CA MET A 362 -14.74 13.44 13.89
C MET A 362 -13.36 13.45 13.20
N PRO A 363 -12.28 13.06 13.91
CA PRO A 363 -10.93 13.06 13.36
C PRO A 363 -10.81 12.11 12.16
N ASP A 364 -9.93 12.46 11.23
CA ASP A 364 -9.46 11.58 10.17
C ASP A 364 -8.01 11.11 10.45
N ALA A 365 -7.43 10.33 9.54
CA ALA A 365 -6.08 9.79 9.73
C ALA A 365 -4.99 10.87 9.89
N ALA A 366 -5.21 12.08 9.35
CA ALA A 366 -4.22 13.16 9.43
C ALA A 366 -4.17 13.82 10.83
N CYS A 367 -5.22 13.61 11.66
CA CYS A 367 -5.26 14.10 13.03
C CYS A 367 -4.43 13.24 14.00
N PHE A 368 -3.89 12.10 13.53
CA PHE A 368 -3.15 11.19 14.37
C PHE A 368 -1.65 11.23 14.08
N LYS A 369 -0.86 11.29 15.14
CA LYS A 369 0.56 10.97 15.11
C LYS A 369 0.74 9.47 15.27
N LEU A 370 1.61 8.87 14.45
CA LEU A 370 1.93 7.45 14.48
C LEU A 370 3.39 7.25 14.88
N MET A 371 3.62 6.45 15.91
CA MET A 371 4.92 5.88 16.25
C MET A 371 4.83 4.36 16.21
N VAL A 372 5.89 3.69 15.76
CA VAL A 372 5.92 2.22 15.64
C VAL A 372 7.12 1.68 16.38
N TYR A 373 6.86 0.83 17.36
CA TYR A 373 7.86 0.19 18.21
C TYR A 373 7.94 -1.30 17.89
N SER A 374 9.10 -1.92 18.19
CA SER A 374 9.21 -3.38 18.19
C SER A 374 8.21 -3.99 19.18
N GLU A 375 7.78 -5.24 18.93
CA GLU A 375 6.88 -5.97 19.83
C GLU A 375 7.44 -6.16 21.25
N ASP A 376 8.78 -6.20 21.39
CA ASP A 376 9.47 -6.37 22.67
C ASP A 376 9.37 -5.16 23.61
N VAL A 377 8.98 -4.00 23.10
CA VAL A 377 8.87 -2.77 23.88
C VAL A 377 7.58 -2.79 24.71
N ALA A 378 7.67 -2.59 26.01
CA ALA A 378 6.50 -2.50 26.86
C ALA A 378 5.79 -1.14 26.68
N LEU A 379 4.70 -1.11 25.92
CA LEU A 379 3.88 0.08 25.71
C LEU A 379 2.58 0.04 26.49
N GLN A 380 2.20 1.21 27.02
CA GLN A 380 0.87 1.46 27.59
C GLN A 380 0.27 2.69 26.92
N ALA A 381 -1.00 2.56 26.48
CA ALA A 381 -1.73 3.68 25.92
C ALA A 381 -2.11 4.66 27.02
N GLY A 382 -1.87 5.95 26.78
CA GLY A 382 -2.35 7.06 27.58
C GLY A 382 -3.74 7.53 27.14
N ASP A 383 -4.13 8.70 27.62
CA ASP A 383 -5.34 9.36 27.11
C ASP A 383 -5.21 9.70 25.62
N ARG A 384 -6.29 9.53 24.85
CA ARG A 384 -6.33 9.74 23.39
C ARG A 384 -5.26 8.98 22.62
N GLN A 385 -4.85 7.80 23.12
CA GLN A 385 -3.87 6.91 22.50
C GLN A 385 -4.43 5.52 22.30
N TRP A 386 -4.07 4.90 21.18
CA TRP A 386 -4.46 3.53 20.80
C TRP A 386 -3.24 2.76 20.36
N ILE A 387 -3.12 1.50 20.81
CA ILE A 387 -2.03 0.60 20.40
C ILE A 387 -2.62 -0.54 19.59
N ILE A 388 -2.15 -0.66 18.35
CA ILE A 388 -2.44 -1.82 17.50
C ILE A 388 -1.20 -2.71 17.52
N ARG A 389 -1.34 -3.92 18.07
CA ARG A 389 -0.27 -4.91 18.07
C ARG A 389 -0.36 -5.77 16.81
N ARG A 390 0.79 -5.95 16.16
CA ARG A 390 0.97 -6.79 14.99
C ARG A 390 2.03 -7.85 15.31
N LYS A 391 2.51 -8.62 14.35
CA LYS A 391 3.43 -9.74 14.58
C LYS A 391 4.74 -9.28 15.21
N ASP A 392 5.39 -8.26 14.65
CA ASP A 392 6.71 -7.80 15.05
C ASP A 392 6.69 -6.35 15.57
N SER A 393 5.55 -5.66 15.50
CA SER A 393 5.48 -4.22 15.82
C SER A 393 4.24 -3.85 16.62
N GLN A 394 4.36 -2.75 17.34
CA GLN A 394 3.28 -2.08 18.04
C GLN A 394 3.12 -0.66 17.49
N PHE A 395 1.94 -0.37 16.94
CA PHE A 395 1.59 0.91 16.33
C PHE A 395 0.87 1.76 17.36
N LEU A 396 1.55 2.77 17.86
CA LEU A 396 0.99 3.75 18.81
C LEU A 396 0.43 4.95 18.04
N TRP A 397 -0.88 5.05 18.05
CA TRP A 397 -1.61 6.16 17.47
C TRP A 397 -1.97 7.15 18.57
N THR A 398 -1.62 8.41 18.40
CA THR A 398 -1.92 9.51 19.33
C THR A 398 -2.76 10.54 18.60
N LEU A 399 -3.98 10.80 19.05
CA LEU A 399 -4.80 11.89 18.54
C LEU A 399 -4.29 13.21 19.11
N GLU A 400 -3.76 14.05 18.22
CA GLU A 400 -3.27 15.39 18.61
C GLU A 400 -4.45 16.29 19.01
N GLY A 401 -4.28 17.11 20.05
CA GLY A 401 -5.25 18.11 20.44
C GLY A 401 -5.27 19.26 19.44
N GLU A 402 -6.42 19.88 19.24
CA GLU A 402 -6.44 21.22 18.68
C GLU A 402 -5.79 22.15 19.74
N ASP A 403 -4.60 22.70 19.39
CA ASP A 403 -4.00 23.82 20.19
C ASP A 403 -4.79 25.09 20.01
#